data_51db057c259ffb8c817882ef83eee888
#
_entry.id   51db057c259ffb8c817882ef83eee888
#
_cell.length_a   1.000
_cell.length_b   1.000
_cell.length_c   1.000
_cell.angle_alpha   90.00
_cell.angle_beta   90.00
_cell.angle_gamma   90.00
#
_symmetry.space_group_name_H-M   'P 1'
#
loop_
_entity.id
_entity.type
_entity.pdbx_description
1 polymer ?
#
loop_
_entity_poly.entity_id
_entity_poly.type
_entity_poly.pdbx_seq_one_letter_code
_entity_poly.pdbx_strand_id
1 'polypeptide(L)'
;MINNFDEMIQERVLVDFYANWCGPCKMLSPILEKLEGIKVLKVNVDENIELARKYGVMSIPCLILFEKGKELKRNVGFIPEEKIK
;
A
#
# COMPACT_ATOMS: atom_id res chain seq x y z
N MET A 1 3.00 8.34 12.32
CA MET A 1 2.41 7.03 12.62
C MET A 1 0.89 7.06 12.39
N ILE A 2 0.37 6.03 11.76
CA ILE A 2 -1.06 5.95 11.44
C ILE A 2 -1.81 5.29 12.60
N ASN A 3 -2.77 6.00 13.17
CA ASN A 3 -3.49 5.51 14.36
C ASN A 3 -4.90 4.97 14.08
N ASN A 4 -5.43 5.27 12.91
CA ASN A 4 -6.80 4.89 12.57
C ASN A 4 -6.88 4.04 11.30
N PHE A 5 -5.91 3.16 11.14
CA PHE A 5 -5.83 2.34 9.93
C PHE A 5 -7.08 1.48 9.71
N ASP A 6 -7.59 0.87 10.79
CA ASP A 6 -8.77 0.01 10.68
C ASP A 6 -9.99 0.77 10.12
N GLU A 7 -10.10 2.05 10.43
CA GLU A 7 -11.17 2.88 9.87
C GLU A 7 -10.92 3.22 8.41
N MET A 8 -9.66 3.44 8.05
CA MET A 8 -9.28 3.85 6.71
C MET A 8 -9.48 2.76 5.67
N ILE A 9 -9.43 1.48 6.07
CA ILE A 9 -9.60 0.36 5.15
C ILE A 9 -11.04 -0.13 5.03
N GLN A 10 -12.01 0.57 5.64
CA GLN A 10 -13.42 0.20 5.51
C GLN A 10 -13.94 0.47 4.11
N GLU A 11 -13.49 1.55 3.47
CA GLU A 11 -13.81 1.77 2.07
C GLU A 11 -12.77 1.07 1.20
N ARG A 12 -13.05 1.02 -0.09
CA ARG A 12 -12.12 0.42 -1.04
C ARG A 12 -10.88 1.31 -1.15
N VAL A 13 -9.73 0.79 -0.77
CA VAL A 13 -8.49 1.56 -0.74
C VAL A 13 -7.31 0.67 -1.10
N LEU A 14 -6.41 1.22 -1.90
CA LEU A 14 -5.16 0.56 -2.24
C LEU A 14 -4.08 1.09 -1.31
N VAL A 15 -3.53 0.21 -0.49
CA VAL A 15 -2.50 0.59 0.49
C VAL A 15 -1.12 0.26 -0.06
N ASP A 16 -0.26 1.27 -0.08
CA ASP A 16 1.12 1.15 -0.55
C ASP A 16 2.07 1.17 0.64
N PHE A 17 2.59 0.00 1.01
CA PHE A 17 3.62 -0.10 2.04
C PHE A 17 4.98 0.16 1.39
N TYR A 18 5.65 1.21 1.84
CA TYR A 18 6.89 1.68 1.23
C TYR A 18 7.89 2.15 2.27
N ALA A 19 9.11 2.48 1.83
CA ALA A 19 10.12 3.15 2.65
C ALA A 19 10.87 4.17 1.80
N ASN A 20 11.44 5.17 2.45
CA ASN A 20 12.15 6.23 1.73
C ASN A 20 13.43 5.75 1.04
N TRP A 21 14.03 4.68 1.55
CA TRP A 21 15.26 4.12 0.98
C TRP A 21 15.00 3.10 -0.14
N CYS A 22 13.75 2.82 -0.44
CA CYS A 22 13.38 1.77 -1.38
C CYS A 22 13.30 2.31 -2.81
N GLY A 23 14.23 1.92 -3.67
CA GLY A 23 14.26 2.35 -5.07
C GLY A 23 13.01 1.99 -5.85
N PRO A 24 12.59 0.70 -5.86
CA PRO A 24 11.35 0.31 -6.55
C PRO A 24 10.10 1.02 -6.04
N CYS A 25 10.06 1.36 -4.74
CA CYS A 25 8.96 2.13 -4.18
C CYS A 25 8.88 3.52 -4.83
N LYS A 26 10.03 4.14 -5.06
CA LYS A 26 10.09 5.46 -5.69
C LYS A 26 9.62 5.42 -7.14
N MET A 27 9.90 4.32 -7.83
CA MET A 27 9.44 4.14 -9.20
C MET A 27 7.94 3.92 -9.27
N LEU A 28 7.39 3.28 -8.26
CA LEU A 28 5.96 2.98 -8.20
C LEU A 28 5.12 4.20 -7.83
N SER A 29 5.67 5.10 -7.03
CA SER A 29 4.94 6.26 -6.53
C SER A 29 4.27 7.11 -7.62
N PRO A 30 4.97 7.51 -8.70
CA PRO A 30 4.32 8.29 -9.76
C PRO A 30 3.20 7.51 -10.45
N ILE A 31 3.33 6.19 -10.55
CA ILE A 31 2.29 5.36 -11.16
C ILE A 31 1.03 5.39 -10.31
N LEU A 32 1.19 5.27 -8.99
CA LEU A 32 0.06 5.30 -8.07
C LEU A 32 -0.63 6.65 -8.05
N GLU A 33 0.14 7.73 -8.19
CA GLU A 33 -0.41 9.09 -8.20
C GLU A 33 -1.30 9.35 -9.42
N LYS A 34 -1.13 8.57 -10.47
CA LYS A 34 -1.92 8.71 -11.70
C LYS A 34 -3.19 7.88 -11.69
N LEU A 35 -3.36 6.99 -10.71
CA LEU A 35 -4.54 6.16 -10.64
C LEU A 35 -5.79 6.98 -10.33
N GLU A 36 -6.85 6.71 -11.07
CA GLU A 36 -8.13 7.37 -10.87
C GLU A 36 -9.18 6.36 -10.45
N GLY A 37 -10.19 6.81 -9.72
CA GLY A 37 -11.30 5.96 -9.31
C GLY A 37 -11.00 5.07 -8.11
N ILE A 38 -9.79 5.18 -7.53
CA ILE A 38 -9.46 4.43 -6.33
C ILE A 38 -8.64 5.32 -5.39
N LYS A 39 -8.92 5.21 -4.11
CA LYS A 39 -8.17 5.92 -3.08
C LYS A 39 -6.86 5.17 -2.80
N VAL A 40 -5.76 5.90 -2.71
CA VAL A 40 -4.46 5.32 -2.40
C VAL A 40 -4.00 5.85 -1.04
N LEU A 41 -3.63 4.94 -0.15
CA LEU A 41 -3.09 5.27 1.17
C LEU A 41 -1.65 4.81 1.23
N LYS A 42 -0.73 5.73 1.51
CA LYS A 42 0.69 5.39 1.60
C LYS A 42 1.09 5.17 3.06
N VAL A 43 1.75 4.04 3.32
CA VAL A 43 2.18 3.66 4.66
C VAL A 43 3.68 3.43 4.67
N ASN A 44 4.42 4.30 5.36
CA ASN A 44 5.86 4.14 5.52
C ASN A 44 6.12 3.07 6.56
N VAL A 45 6.78 1.96 6.16
CA VAL A 45 6.98 0.82 7.06
C VAL A 45 7.92 1.14 8.22
N ASP A 46 8.85 2.08 8.02
CA ASP A 46 9.77 2.46 9.10
C ASP A 46 9.08 3.24 10.20
N GLU A 47 8.01 3.94 9.86
CA GLU A 47 7.21 4.72 10.81
C GLU A 47 6.02 3.94 11.36
N ASN A 48 5.70 2.80 10.75
CA ASN A 48 4.52 1.99 11.09
C ASN A 48 4.89 0.51 11.16
N ILE A 49 5.92 0.19 11.95
CA ILE A 49 6.47 -1.16 12.04
C ILE A 49 5.43 -2.19 12.47
N GLU A 50 4.62 -1.85 13.48
CA GLU A 50 3.60 -2.77 13.99
C GLU A 50 2.53 -3.06 12.95
N LEU A 51 2.16 -2.04 12.17
CA LEU A 51 1.17 -2.20 11.13
C LEU A 51 1.68 -3.12 10.03
N ALA A 52 2.94 -2.95 9.63
CA ALA A 52 3.56 -3.81 8.63
C ALA A 52 3.61 -5.26 9.11
N ARG A 53 3.93 -5.46 10.39
CA ARG A 53 3.95 -6.80 10.97
C ARG A 53 2.56 -7.43 11.00
N LYS A 54 1.57 -6.65 11.37
CA LYS A 54 0.19 -7.14 11.47
C LYS A 54 -0.28 -7.72 10.14
N TYR A 55 0.10 -7.09 9.04
CA TYR A 55 -0.32 -7.54 7.72
C TYR A 55 0.73 -8.39 7.00
N GLY A 56 1.78 -8.79 7.70
CA GLY A 56 2.79 -9.69 7.16
C GLY A 56 3.58 -9.10 6.01
N VAL A 57 3.84 -7.79 6.04
CA VAL A 57 4.60 -7.11 5.01
C VAL A 57 6.08 -7.34 5.25
N MET A 58 6.69 -8.23 4.47
CA MET A 58 8.09 -8.62 4.63
C MET A 58 8.99 -8.03 3.56
N SER A 59 8.43 -7.63 2.44
CA SER A 59 9.17 -7.01 1.35
C SER A 59 8.39 -5.82 0.83
N ILE A 60 9.09 -4.79 0.35
CA ILE A 60 8.47 -3.59 -0.18
C ILE A 60 9.00 -3.29 -1.58
N PRO A 61 8.21 -2.63 -2.43
CA PRO A 61 6.86 -2.17 -2.15
C PRO A 61 5.87 -3.31 -2.02
N CYS A 62 4.85 -3.11 -1.21
CA CYS A 62 3.78 -4.09 -1.07
C CYS A 62 2.45 -3.35 -1.22
N LEU A 63 1.70 -3.70 -2.26
CA LEU A 63 0.39 -3.12 -2.50
C LEU A 63 -0.69 -4.08 -2.02
N ILE A 64 -1.58 -3.60 -1.17
CA ILE A 64 -2.69 -4.40 -0.67
C ILE A 64 -3.98 -3.65 -0.92
N LEU A 65 -4.90 -4.30 -1.62
CA LEU A 65 -6.23 -3.74 -1.85
C LEU A 65 -7.14 -4.19 -0.72
N PHE A 66 -7.71 -3.22 -0.01
CA PHE A 66 -8.64 -3.47 1.08
C PHE A 66 -10.04 -2.98 0.72
N GLU A 67 -11.04 -3.65 1.29
CA GLU A 67 -12.41 -3.20 1.24
C GLU A 67 -13.16 -3.79 2.43
N LYS A 68 -13.91 -2.96 3.13
CA LYS A 68 -14.69 -3.37 4.31
C LYS A 68 -13.83 -4.07 5.37
N GLY A 69 -12.60 -3.58 5.52
CA GLY A 69 -11.66 -4.09 6.50
C GLY A 69 -10.95 -5.37 6.10
N LYS A 70 -11.17 -5.86 4.88
CA LYS A 70 -10.60 -7.14 4.43
C LYS A 70 -9.63 -6.95 3.29
N GLU A 71 -8.56 -7.72 3.31
CA GLU A 71 -7.60 -7.77 2.23
C GLU A 71 -8.19 -8.55 1.05
N LEU A 72 -8.28 -7.92 -0.11
CA LEU A 72 -8.80 -8.56 -1.32
C LEU A 72 -7.69 -9.09 -2.22
N LYS A 73 -6.63 -8.31 -2.38
CA LYS A 73 -5.50 -8.66 -3.24
C LYS A 73 -4.22 -8.10 -2.66
N ARG A 74 -3.11 -8.75 -3.01
CA ARG A 74 -1.79 -8.31 -2.58
C ARG A 74 -0.79 -8.48 -3.71
N ASN A 75 0.07 -7.48 -3.91
CA ASN A 75 1.20 -7.59 -4.85
C ASN A 75 2.47 -7.14 -4.15
N VAL A 76 3.51 -7.95 -4.21
CA VAL A 76 4.82 -7.65 -3.64
C VAL A 76 5.79 -7.32 -4.77
N GLY A 77 6.49 -6.19 -4.64
CA GLY A 77 7.45 -5.74 -5.64
C GLY A 77 6.84 -4.74 -6.62
N PHE A 78 7.67 -4.25 -7.53
CA PHE A 78 7.22 -3.29 -8.55
C PHE A 78 6.19 -3.94 -9.47
N ILE A 79 5.15 -3.18 -9.81
CA ILE A 79 4.12 -3.64 -10.73
C ILE A 79 3.84 -2.51 -11.74
N PRO A 80 3.83 -2.80 -13.05
CA PRO A 80 3.53 -1.76 -14.04
C PRO A 80 2.06 -1.35 -13.99
N GLU A 81 1.81 -0.14 -14.47
CA GLU A 81 0.49 0.48 -14.38
C GLU A 81 -0.64 -0.39 -14.94
N GLU A 82 -0.42 -1.03 -16.07
CA GLU A 82 -1.45 -1.83 -16.73
C GLU A 82 -1.88 -3.06 -15.93
N LYS A 83 -1.09 -3.45 -14.93
CA LYS A 83 -1.42 -4.61 -14.11
C LYS A 83 -2.08 -4.26 -12.77
N ILE A 84 -2.11 -2.97 -12.44
CA ILE A 84 -2.71 -2.53 -11.19
C ILE A 84 -4.23 -2.52 -11.26
N LYS A 85 -4.78 -2.36 -12.41
CA LYS A 85 -6.23 -2.26 -12.63
C LYS A 85 -6.98 -3.55 -12.36
#